data_73e48d93952497ab2a4d116aca45bc25
#
_entry.id   73e48d93952497ab2a4d116aca45bc25
#
_cell.length_a   1.000
_cell.length_b   1.000
_cell.length_c   1.000
_cell.angle_alpha   90.00
_cell.angle_beta   90.00
_cell.angle_gamma   90.00
#
_symmetry.space_group_name_H-M   'P 1'
#
loop_
_entity.id
_entity.type
_entity.pdbx_description
1 polymer ?
#
loop_
_entity_poly.entity_id
_entity_poly.type
_entity_poly.pdbx_seq_one_letter_code
_entity_poly.pdbx_strand_id
1 'polypeptide(L)'
;MKPRLLTGAACALAMAAGAAAAQDEPYDIYLSMSYIGNDWQAEAANMVKALAASSDYADRVNLEVQVAGPNAQRQIQQINAMVQAGADAIVVFPISPTALNNVVRSACERDVLVIAYDGEITEPCAHNVTIDQAEAGRKTAEWLVEQLGGEGDIVLVTGVPGTSVDTARTAAAKEVFDQHEGINVVGEAVGMWSQAVARTELNKVMATRDWSDLDGLWMQVGCYTANAMQLESGIAPEDLLPCAGEGSNGGRIQALPADAEVEGASPPYAPMNAPRISYASPPYSGALALKLAVDALDGKEIPDHTTLPLPLVTNDTVELCQTGSWEEQQAGCNVFQPSLVSNPGWFASIFSEELPQLGLNAALVGQPEN
;
A
#
# COMPACT_ATOMS: atom_id res chain seq x y z
N MET A 1 -39.44 58.76 -67.72
CA MET A 1 -39.61 57.42 -67.22
C MET A 1 -38.43 57.12 -66.30
N LYS A 2 -38.63 57.04 -64.99
CA LYS A 2 -37.59 56.75 -63.98
C LYS A 2 -37.80 55.31 -63.46
N PRO A 3 -36.77 54.46 -63.36
CA PRO A 3 -36.90 53.16 -62.71
C PRO A 3 -36.76 53.31 -61.17
N ARG A 4 -37.63 52.61 -60.45
CA ARG A 4 -37.62 52.48 -59.01
C ARG A 4 -36.64 51.41 -58.61
N LEU A 5 -35.66 51.71 -57.74
CA LEU A 5 -34.86 50.77 -57.03
C LEU A 5 -35.68 50.17 -55.86
N LEU A 6 -35.77 48.86 -55.83
CA LEU A 6 -36.23 48.08 -54.68
C LEU A 6 -35.02 47.67 -53.82
N THR A 7 -34.94 48.21 -52.62
CA THR A 7 -33.99 47.81 -51.56
C THR A 7 -34.56 46.61 -50.85
N GLY A 8 -33.93 45.45 -51.05
CA GLY A 8 -34.21 44.26 -50.26
C GLY A 8 -33.41 44.29 -48.96
N ALA A 9 -34.11 44.28 -47.83
CA ALA A 9 -33.49 44.09 -46.52
C ALA A 9 -33.26 42.58 -46.26
N ALA A 10 -32.01 42.19 -46.23
CA ALA A 10 -31.62 40.80 -45.79
C ALA A 10 -31.56 40.77 -44.24
N CYS A 11 -32.51 40.07 -43.61
CA CYS A 11 -32.43 39.68 -42.20
C CYS A 11 -31.41 38.55 -42.04
N ALA A 12 -30.27 38.87 -41.48
CA ALA A 12 -29.32 37.87 -41.03
C ALA A 12 -29.81 37.30 -39.66
N LEU A 13 -30.38 36.09 -39.66
CA LEU A 13 -30.57 35.31 -38.43
C LEU A 13 -29.20 34.83 -37.96
N ALA A 14 -28.69 35.42 -36.90
CA ALA A 14 -27.58 34.88 -36.15
C ALA A 14 -28.09 33.68 -35.35
N MET A 15 -27.80 32.44 -35.81
CA MET A 15 -27.93 31.26 -35.00
C MET A 15 -26.80 31.30 -33.95
N ALA A 16 -27.13 31.67 -32.72
CA ALA A 16 -26.33 31.41 -31.56
C ALA A 16 -26.42 29.89 -31.32
N ALA A 17 -25.48 29.12 -31.87
CA ALA A 17 -25.23 27.77 -31.41
C ALA A 17 -24.69 27.89 -29.98
N GLY A 18 -25.55 27.67 -28.99
CA GLY A 18 -25.13 27.41 -27.64
C GLY A 18 -24.28 26.14 -27.69
N ALA A 19 -23.01 26.26 -27.38
CA ALA A 19 -22.21 25.10 -27.01
C ALA A 19 -22.88 24.54 -25.74
N ALA A 20 -23.71 23.51 -25.89
CA ALA A 20 -23.98 22.62 -24.79
C ALA A 20 -22.59 22.11 -24.36
N ALA A 21 -22.16 22.44 -23.15
CA ALA A 21 -21.06 21.73 -22.54
C ALA A 21 -21.46 20.25 -22.62
N ALA A 22 -20.75 19.47 -23.40
CA ALA A 22 -20.81 18.03 -23.29
C ALA A 22 -20.48 17.76 -21.84
N GLN A 23 -21.39 17.14 -21.09
CA GLN A 23 -21.01 16.46 -19.86
C GLN A 23 -20.05 15.39 -20.37
N ASP A 24 -18.77 15.53 -20.04
CA ASP A 24 -17.79 14.50 -20.34
C ASP A 24 -18.30 13.21 -19.69
N GLU A 25 -18.37 12.14 -20.50
CA GLU A 25 -18.72 10.82 -19.95
C GLU A 25 -17.69 10.45 -18.88
N PRO A 26 -18.10 9.77 -17.80
CA PRO A 26 -17.16 9.33 -16.78
C PRO A 26 -16.06 8.47 -17.39
N TYR A 27 -14.83 8.59 -16.89
CA TYR A 27 -13.72 7.74 -17.29
C TYR A 27 -13.93 6.28 -16.83
N ASP A 28 -13.75 5.32 -17.71
CA ASP A 28 -13.76 3.90 -17.41
C ASP A 28 -12.39 3.48 -16.87
N ILE A 29 -12.27 3.44 -15.54
CA ILE A 29 -11.01 3.11 -14.84
C ILE A 29 -11.10 1.75 -14.18
N TYR A 30 -10.09 0.91 -14.41
CA TYR A 30 -9.99 -0.42 -13.83
C TYR A 30 -8.94 -0.48 -12.73
N LEU A 31 -9.29 -1.12 -11.61
CA LEU A 31 -8.33 -1.53 -10.60
C LEU A 31 -7.97 -3.01 -10.81
N SER A 32 -6.76 -3.27 -11.29
CA SER A 32 -6.22 -4.62 -11.50
C SER A 32 -5.36 -5.04 -10.32
N MET A 33 -5.81 -6.03 -9.56
CA MET A 33 -5.11 -6.54 -8.39
C MET A 33 -4.54 -7.94 -8.63
N SER A 34 -3.25 -8.11 -8.39
CA SER A 34 -2.60 -9.42 -8.48
C SER A 34 -2.87 -10.32 -7.27
N TYR A 35 -3.22 -9.74 -6.12
CA TYR A 35 -3.38 -10.46 -4.86
C TYR A 35 -4.28 -9.69 -3.90
N ILE A 36 -5.09 -10.39 -3.12
CA ILE A 36 -5.93 -9.81 -2.05
C ILE A 36 -5.91 -10.69 -0.79
N GLY A 37 -4.78 -11.31 -0.50
CA GLY A 37 -4.69 -12.30 0.58
C GLY A 37 -4.31 -11.73 1.95
N ASN A 38 -4.22 -10.42 2.10
CA ASN A 38 -3.86 -9.75 3.35
C ASN A 38 -4.64 -8.46 3.58
N ASP A 39 -4.53 -7.93 4.80
CA ASP A 39 -5.24 -6.73 5.22
C ASP A 39 -4.83 -5.49 4.42
N TRP A 40 -3.53 -5.31 4.14
CA TRP A 40 -3.03 -4.18 3.37
C TRP A 40 -3.68 -4.07 1.97
N GLN A 41 -3.84 -5.20 1.27
CA GLN A 41 -4.48 -5.22 -0.05
C GLN A 41 -5.97 -4.85 0.03
N ALA A 42 -6.64 -5.25 1.11
CA ALA A 42 -8.03 -4.87 1.35
C ALA A 42 -8.15 -3.36 1.60
N GLU A 43 -7.27 -2.79 2.42
CA GLU A 43 -7.20 -1.35 2.66
C GLU A 43 -6.92 -0.57 1.37
N ALA A 44 -5.90 -0.96 0.61
CA ALA A 44 -5.56 -0.30 -0.63
C ALA A 44 -6.73 -0.29 -1.62
N ALA A 45 -7.41 -1.43 -1.80
CA ALA A 45 -8.59 -1.50 -2.63
C ALA A 45 -9.77 -0.66 -2.09
N ASN A 46 -9.95 -0.62 -0.78
CA ASN A 46 -10.98 0.19 -0.14
C ASN A 46 -10.71 1.68 -0.37
N MET A 47 -9.48 2.15 -0.20
CA MET A 47 -9.13 3.56 -0.41
C MET A 47 -9.33 3.99 -1.87
N VAL A 48 -9.02 3.12 -2.85
CA VAL A 48 -9.33 3.39 -4.27
C VAL A 48 -10.85 3.54 -4.49
N LYS A 49 -11.66 2.61 -3.92
CA LYS A 49 -13.11 2.67 -4.02
C LYS A 49 -13.70 3.90 -3.34
N ALA A 50 -13.20 4.25 -2.15
CA ALA A 50 -13.63 5.44 -1.42
C ALA A 50 -13.32 6.72 -2.21
N LEU A 51 -12.14 6.82 -2.81
CA LEU A 51 -11.82 7.97 -3.65
C LEU A 51 -12.75 8.06 -4.86
N ALA A 52 -12.95 6.96 -5.59
CA ALA A 52 -13.86 6.94 -6.74
C ALA A 52 -15.31 7.29 -6.37
N ALA A 53 -15.74 6.96 -5.14
CA ALA A 53 -17.09 7.27 -4.64
C ALA A 53 -17.19 8.64 -3.95
N SER A 54 -16.11 9.39 -3.79
CA SER A 54 -16.12 10.71 -3.18
C SER A 54 -16.75 11.76 -4.12
N SER A 55 -17.22 12.87 -3.55
CA SER A 55 -17.96 13.91 -4.29
C SER A 55 -17.21 14.45 -5.52
N ASP A 56 -15.88 14.46 -5.47
CA ASP A 56 -15.04 15.02 -6.55
C ASP A 56 -14.85 14.04 -7.71
N TYR A 57 -15.15 12.75 -7.51
CA TYR A 57 -14.88 11.67 -8.47
C TYR A 57 -16.12 10.85 -8.87
N ALA A 58 -17.18 10.82 -8.06
CA ALA A 58 -18.34 9.94 -8.26
C ALA A 58 -19.05 10.10 -9.62
N ASP A 59 -19.11 11.33 -10.13
CA ASP A 59 -19.71 11.63 -11.45
C ASP A 59 -18.68 11.57 -12.60
N ARG A 60 -17.41 11.26 -12.30
CA ARG A 60 -16.28 11.32 -13.25
C ARG A 60 -15.59 10.00 -13.48
N VAL A 61 -15.81 9.00 -12.61
CA VAL A 61 -15.09 7.73 -12.65
C VAL A 61 -16.07 6.57 -12.54
N ASN A 62 -16.06 5.71 -13.54
CA ASN A 62 -16.63 4.36 -13.47
C ASN A 62 -15.51 3.40 -13.05
N LEU A 63 -15.49 3.00 -11.77
CA LEU A 63 -14.46 2.09 -11.26
C LEU A 63 -14.91 0.62 -11.32
N GLU A 64 -14.14 -0.22 -12.02
CA GLU A 64 -14.28 -1.67 -11.97
C GLU A 64 -13.05 -2.33 -11.32
N VAL A 65 -13.26 -3.30 -10.42
CA VAL A 65 -12.19 -4.00 -9.70
C VAL A 65 -12.08 -5.43 -10.19
N GLN A 66 -10.89 -5.85 -10.63
CA GLN A 66 -10.60 -7.22 -11.03
C GLN A 66 -9.41 -7.79 -10.28
N VAL A 67 -9.52 -9.04 -9.83
CA VAL A 67 -8.49 -9.74 -9.06
C VAL A 67 -7.99 -10.95 -9.84
N ALA A 68 -6.70 -10.94 -10.13
CA ALA A 68 -6.04 -12.03 -10.84
C ALA A 68 -5.61 -13.19 -9.93
N GLY A 69 -5.37 -12.91 -8.64
CA GLY A 69 -4.62 -13.80 -7.77
C GLY A 69 -3.12 -13.77 -8.11
N PRO A 70 -2.28 -14.58 -7.45
CA PRO A 70 -0.84 -14.62 -7.67
C PRO A 70 -0.50 -15.34 -9.00
N ASN A 71 -1.07 -14.87 -10.11
CA ASN A 71 -0.95 -15.50 -11.43
C ASN A 71 -0.79 -14.45 -12.53
N ALA A 72 0.43 -14.30 -13.04
CA ALA A 72 0.76 -13.33 -14.09
C ALA A 72 -0.05 -13.54 -15.38
N GLN A 73 -0.26 -14.78 -15.81
CA GLN A 73 -1.02 -15.07 -17.04
C GLN A 73 -2.48 -14.62 -16.92
N ARG A 74 -3.09 -14.81 -15.74
CA ARG A 74 -4.46 -14.34 -15.48
C ARG A 74 -4.51 -12.82 -15.47
N GLN A 75 -3.53 -12.14 -14.84
CA GLN A 75 -3.47 -10.67 -14.83
C GLN A 75 -3.29 -10.12 -16.26
N ILE A 76 -2.42 -10.74 -17.09
CA ILE A 76 -2.28 -10.40 -18.50
C ILE A 76 -3.61 -10.53 -19.26
N GLN A 77 -4.34 -11.64 -19.06
CA GLN A 77 -5.64 -11.85 -19.70
C GLN A 77 -6.68 -10.81 -19.29
N GLN A 78 -6.72 -10.47 -17.99
CA GLN A 78 -7.63 -9.44 -17.48
C GLN A 78 -7.28 -8.04 -18.03
N ILE A 79 -6.00 -7.65 -18.05
CA ILE A 79 -5.58 -6.36 -18.62
C ILE A 79 -5.99 -6.29 -20.11
N ASN A 80 -5.75 -7.35 -20.89
CA ASN A 80 -6.22 -7.39 -22.28
C ASN A 80 -7.75 -7.22 -22.41
N ALA A 81 -8.52 -7.83 -21.50
CA ALA A 81 -9.98 -7.71 -21.50
C ALA A 81 -10.42 -6.28 -21.15
N MET A 82 -9.77 -5.63 -20.18
CA MET A 82 -10.01 -4.22 -19.82
C MET A 82 -9.77 -3.28 -21.00
N VAL A 83 -8.65 -3.46 -21.69
CA VAL A 83 -8.32 -2.68 -22.91
C VAL A 83 -9.34 -2.90 -24.03
N GLN A 84 -9.81 -4.14 -24.21
CA GLN A 84 -10.86 -4.45 -25.18
C GLN A 84 -12.24 -3.90 -24.81
N ALA A 85 -12.50 -3.75 -23.52
CA ALA A 85 -13.73 -3.17 -22.99
C ALA A 85 -13.77 -1.62 -23.11
N GLY A 86 -12.63 -1.00 -23.46
CA GLY A 86 -12.56 0.47 -23.65
C GLY A 86 -12.08 1.21 -22.40
N ALA A 87 -11.23 0.57 -21.58
CA ALA A 87 -10.63 1.27 -20.44
C ALA A 87 -9.90 2.54 -20.86
N ASP A 88 -10.12 3.65 -20.16
CA ASP A 88 -9.33 4.88 -20.27
C ASP A 88 -8.05 4.78 -19.46
N ALA A 89 -8.12 4.15 -18.29
CA ALA A 89 -6.95 3.89 -17.46
C ALA A 89 -7.03 2.56 -16.67
N ILE A 90 -5.86 2.02 -16.34
CA ILE A 90 -5.71 0.84 -15.48
C ILE A 90 -4.77 1.19 -14.33
N VAL A 91 -5.31 1.23 -13.12
CA VAL A 91 -4.54 1.27 -11.88
C VAL A 91 -4.20 -0.17 -11.51
N VAL A 92 -2.91 -0.50 -11.41
CA VAL A 92 -2.49 -1.91 -11.30
C VAL A 92 -1.56 -2.16 -10.11
N PHE A 93 -1.88 -3.18 -9.29
CA PHE A 93 -0.94 -3.82 -8.38
C PHE A 93 -0.32 -5.03 -9.10
N PRO A 94 0.92 -4.92 -9.60
CA PRO A 94 1.48 -5.94 -10.48
C PRO A 94 2.03 -7.14 -9.71
N ILE A 95 1.81 -8.35 -10.25
CA ILE A 95 2.41 -9.58 -9.70
C ILE A 95 3.90 -9.69 -10.05
N SER A 96 4.35 -9.01 -11.08
CA SER A 96 5.73 -9.08 -11.56
C SER A 96 6.09 -7.78 -12.27
N PRO A 97 7.30 -7.25 -12.05
CA PRO A 97 7.75 -6.01 -12.67
C PRO A 97 7.93 -6.12 -14.19
N THR A 98 8.13 -7.34 -14.73
CA THR A 98 8.48 -7.56 -16.15
C THR A 98 7.48 -8.42 -16.91
N ALA A 99 6.78 -9.34 -16.24
CA ALA A 99 5.87 -10.27 -16.92
C ALA A 99 4.70 -9.56 -17.62
N LEU A 100 4.33 -8.36 -17.13
CA LEU A 100 3.23 -7.56 -17.66
C LEU A 100 3.67 -6.59 -18.78
N ASN A 101 4.98 -6.41 -19.05
CA ASN A 101 5.47 -5.37 -19.96
C ASN A 101 4.81 -5.41 -21.34
N ASN A 102 4.67 -6.59 -21.95
CA ASN A 102 4.09 -6.68 -23.28
C ASN A 102 2.60 -6.28 -23.34
N VAL A 103 1.81 -6.66 -22.33
CA VAL A 103 0.40 -6.30 -22.28
C VAL A 103 0.23 -4.82 -21.94
N VAL A 104 1.09 -4.27 -21.09
CA VAL A 104 1.11 -2.84 -20.75
C VAL A 104 1.48 -2.00 -21.97
N ARG A 105 2.53 -2.37 -22.71
CA ARG A 105 2.87 -1.71 -23.98
C ARG A 105 1.69 -1.72 -24.94
N SER A 106 1.02 -2.87 -25.09
CA SER A 106 -0.15 -2.97 -25.96
C SER A 106 -1.35 -2.12 -25.48
N ALA A 107 -1.48 -1.88 -24.16
CA ALA A 107 -2.46 -0.96 -23.61
C ALA A 107 -2.11 0.49 -23.97
N CYS A 108 -0.85 0.90 -23.72
CA CYS A 108 -0.36 2.24 -24.07
C CYS A 108 -0.48 2.54 -25.58
N GLU A 109 -0.20 1.58 -26.47
CA GLU A 109 -0.36 1.73 -27.92
C GLU A 109 -1.82 1.95 -28.36
N ARG A 110 -2.76 1.77 -27.45
CA ARG A 110 -4.20 2.02 -27.62
C ARG A 110 -4.71 3.18 -26.79
N ASP A 111 -3.80 4.05 -26.36
CA ASP A 111 -4.08 5.23 -25.57
C ASP A 111 -4.69 4.92 -24.16
N VAL A 112 -4.52 3.68 -23.64
CA VAL A 112 -4.92 3.33 -22.28
C VAL A 112 -3.79 3.66 -21.32
N LEU A 113 -4.05 4.54 -20.37
CA LEU A 113 -3.10 4.93 -19.34
C LEU A 113 -2.89 3.79 -18.31
N VAL A 114 -1.65 3.48 -17.99
CA VAL A 114 -1.33 2.45 -16.98
C VAL A 114 -0.51 3.04 -15.85
N ILE A 115 -1.03 2.95 -14.62
CA ILE A 115 -0.34 3.41 -13.41
C ILE A 115 -0.23 2.25 -12.43
N ALA A 116 1.00 1.81 -12.16
CA ALA A 116 1.28 0.82 -11.14
C ALA A 116 1.38 1.47 -9.75
N TYR A 117 0.94 0.76 -8.72
CA TYR A 117 1.07 1.19 -7.32
C TYR A 117 1.72 0.11 -6.45
N ASP A 118 2.47 0.54 -5.44
CA ASP A 118 3.28 -0.26 -4.52
C ASP A 118 4.34 -1.12 -5.23
N GLY A 119 3.95 -2.04 -6.09
CA GLY A 119 4.85 -2.75 -7.00
C GLY A 119 5.10 -1.97 -8.29
N GLU A 120 6.24 -2.22 -8.94
CA GLU A 120 6.66 -1.53 -10.15
C GLU A 120 6.42 -2.34 -11.42
N ILE A 121 6.18 -1.64 -12.52
CA ILE A 121 6.21 -2.15 -13.89
C ILE A 121 7.37 -1.46 -14.61
N THR A 122 8.22 -2.26 -15.29
CA THR A 122 9.40 -1.75 -15.99
C THR A 122 9.14 -1.34 -17.44
N GLU A 123 7.90 -1.46 -17.93
CA GLU A 123 7.54 -0.93 -19.24
C GLU A 123 7.56 0.61 -19.20
N PRO A 124 8.32 1.27 -20.08
CA PRO A 124 8.55 2.73 -20.00
C PRO A 124 7.30 3.61 -20.12
N CYS A 125 6.21 3.09 -20.68
CA CYS A 125 4.97 3.85 -20.80
C CYS A 125 4.07 3.77 -19.54
N ALA A 126 4.42 2.92 -18.56
CA ALA A 126 3.71 2.84 -17.30
C ALA A 126 4.26 3.88 -16.31
N HIS A 127 3.37 4.51 -15.57
CA HIS A 127 3.73 5.31 -14.40
C HIS A 127 3.77 4.44 -13.16
N ASN A 128 4.59 4.80 -12.17
CA ASN A 128 4.75 4.02 -10.93
C ASN A 128 4.57 4.93 -9.70
N VAL A 129 3.79 4.47 -8.72
CA VAL A 129 3.54 5.14 -7.43
C VAL A 129 3.95 4.19 -6.31
N THR A 130 5.11 4.38 -5.71
CA THR A 130 5.67 3.47 -4.71
C THR A 130 6.59 4.20 -3.73
N ILE A 131 6.90 3.57 -2.59
CA ILE A 131 8.00 3.97 -1.72
C ILE A 131 9.33 3.47 -2.31
N ASP A 132 10.46 3.93 -1.76
CA ASP A 132 11.73 3.23 -1.98
C ASP A 132 11.72 1.90 -1.20
N GLN A 133 11.44 0.81 -1.91
CA GLN A 133 11.31 -0.52 -1.32
C GLN A 133 12.68 -1.05 -0.83
N ALA A 134 13.76 -0.68 -1.50
CA ALA A 134 15.11 -1.06 -1.07
C ALA A 134 15.49 -0.32 0.22
N GLU A 135 15.14 0.97 0.31
CA GLU A 135 15.37 1.76 1.53
C GLU A 135 14.57 1.19 2.73
N ALA A 136 13.33 0.72 2.51
CA ALA A 136 12.55 0.05 3.56
C ALA A 136 13.26 -1.20 4.09
N GLY A 137 13.80 -2.03 3.19
CA GLY A 137 14.59 -3.21 3.57
C GLY A 137 15.86 -2.84 4.31
N ARG A 138 16.61 -1.87 3.78
CA ARG A 138 17.88 -1.40 4.36
C ARG A 138 17.69 -0.83 5.76
N LYS A 139 16.76 0.13 5.93
CA LYS A 139 16.56 0.81 7.22
C LYS A 139 16.10 -0.12 8.33
N THR A 140 15.24 -1.07 8.00
CA THR A 140 14.79 -2.06 8.99
C THR A 140 15.89 -3.05 9.37
N ALA A 141 16.75 -3.43 8.43
CA ALA A 141 17.90 -4.27 8.68
C ALA A 141 18.99 -3.54 9.49
N GLU A 142 19.32 -2.29 9.14
CA GLU A 142 20.27 -1.44 9.90
C GLU A 142 19.84 -1.28 11.36
N TRP A 143 18.54 -1.00 11.59
CA TRP A 143 18.00 -0.91 12.93
C TRP A 143 18.16 -2.23 13.70
N LEU A 144 17.85 -3.37 13.08
CA LEU A 144 17.97 -4.67 13.74
C LEU A 144 19.43 -4.96 14.12
N VAL A 145 20.38 -4.70 13.23
CA VAL A 145 21.82 -4.83 13.50
C VAL A 145 22.24 -3.93 14.67
N GLU A 146 21.74 -2.70 14.73
CA GLU A 146 22.01 -1.78 15.84
C GLU A 146 21.45 -2.30 17.17
N GLN A 147 20.20 -2.82 17.18
CA GLN A 147 19.60 -3.41 18.39
C GLN A 147 20.40 -4.59 18.91
N LEU A 148 20.99 -5.38 18.03
CA LEU A 148 21.79 -6.56 18.36
C LEU A 148 23.27 -6.22 18.65
N GLY A 149 23.69 -4.97 18.52
CA GLY A 149 25.09 -4.59 18.70
C GLY A 149 26.03 -5.18 17.66
N GLY A 150 25.51 -5.58 16.49
CA GLY A 150 26.27 -6.10 15.38
C GLY A 150 26.52 -7.61 15.39
N GLU A 151 25.96 -8.36 16.33
CA GLU A 151 26.10 -9.83 16.43
C GLU A 151 24.79 -10.48 16.90
N GLY A 152 24.48 -11.67 16.38
CA GLY A 152 23.31 -12.46 16.78
C GLY A 152 22.77 -13.36 15.69
N ASP A 153 21.94 -14.29 16.09
CA ASP A 153 21.25 -15.25 15.24
C ASP A 153 19.84 -14.75 14.92
N ILE A 154 19.56 -14.52 13.63
CA ILE A 154 18.29 -13.94 13.18
C ILE A 154 17.51 -14.85 12.23
N VAL A 155 16.19 -14.69 12.22
CA VAL A 155 15.30 -15.31 11.23
C VAL A 155 14.70 -14.25 10.31
N LEU A 156 14.71 -14.56 9.01
CA LEU A 156 14.07 -13.74 7.98
C LEU A 156 12.73 -14.35 7.55
N VAL A 157 11.69 -13.50 7.44
CA VAL A 157 10.40 -13.89 6.84
C VAL A 157 10.10 -12.93 5.68
N THR A 158 10.19 -13.45 4.46
CA THR A 158 10.07 -12.67 3.22
C THR A 158 8.62 -12.57 2.74
N GLY A 159 8.38 -11.78 1.69
CA GLY A 159 7.05 -11.52 1.14
C GLY A 159 6.61 -12.51 0.06
N VAL A 160 6.00 -12.00 -1.02
CA VAL A 160 5.57 -12.79 -2.18
C VAL A 160 6.71 -12.83 -3.21
N PRO A 161 7.32 -13.99 -3.43
CA PRO A 161 8.48 -14.11 -4.31
C PRO A 161 8.18 -13.69 -5.75
N GLY A 162 9.12 -12.99 -6.37
CA GLY A 162 9.05 -12.55 -7.76
C GLY A 162 8.34 -11.21 -7.98
N THR A 163 7.79 -10.60 -6.94
CA THR A 163 7.35 -9.21 -6.96
C THR A 163 8.55 -8.26 -6.84
N SER A 164 8.46 -7.05 -7.38
CA SER A 164 9.48 -6.02 -7.20
C SER A 164 9.66 -5.65 -5.73
N VAL A 165 8.55 -5.58 -5.00
CA VAL A 165 8.49 -5.22 -3.57
C VAL A 165 9.30 -6.20 -2.72
N ASP A 166 8.99 -7.50 -2.80
CA ASP A 166 9.69 -8.53 -2.02
C ASP A 166 11.18 -8.60 -2.39
N THR A 167 11.47 -8.57 -3.69
CA THR A 167 12.85 -8.65 -4.21
C THR A 167 13.71 -7.50 -3.71
N ALA A 168 13.22 -6.26 -3.81
CA ALA A 168 13.98 -5.07 -3.41
C ALA A 168 14.22 -5.03 -1.89
N ARG A 169 13.17 -5.28 -1.09
CA ARG A 169 13.29 -5.28 0.38
C ARG A 169 14.24 -6.36 0.87
N THR A 170 14.05 -7.60 0.39
CA THR A 170 14.88 -8.75 0.81
C THR A 170 16.34 -8.60 0.39
N ALA A 171 16.59 -8.14 -0.83
CA ALA A 171 17.97 -7.93 -1.33
C ALA A 171 18.70 -6.87 -0.50
N ALA A 172 18.07 -5.72 -0.24
CA ALA A 172 18.66 -4.64 0.52
C ALA A 172 18.89 -5.01 2.00
N ALA A 173 17.97 -5.76 2.62
CA ALA A 173 18.17 -6.25 3.98
C ALA A 173 19.31 -7.26 4.08
N LYS A 174 19.39 -8.21 3.15
CA LYS A 174 20.49 -9.18 3.10
C LYS A 174 21.85 -8.50 2.87
N GLU A 175 21.91 -7.48 2.02
CA GLU A 175 23.13 -6.69 1.83
C GLU A 175 23.62 -6.05 3.14
N VAL A 176 22.71 -5.57 3.98
CA VAL A 176 23.07 -5.04 5.31
C VAL A 176 23.59 -6.15 6.21
N PHE A 177 22.90 -7.28 6.30
CA PHE A 177 23.32 -8.40 7.15
C PHE A 177 24.66 -8.97 6.71
N ASP A 178 24.89 -9.13 5.40
CA ASP A 178 26.15 -9.64 4.83
C ASP A 178 27.38 -8.72 5.14
N GLN A 179 27.16 -7.44 5.44
CA GLN A 179 28.21 -6.50 5.84
C GLN A 179 28.59 -6.64 7.33
N HIS A 180 27.86 -7.42 8.12
CA HIS A 180 28.07 -7.60 9.56
C HIS A 180 28.35 -9.06 9.86
N GLU A 181 29.65 -9.43 9.91
CA GLU A 181 30.11 -10.82 10.12
C GLU A 181 29.57 -11.49 11.39
N GLY A 182 29.12 -10.71 12.39
CA GLY A 182 28.52 -11.21 13.62
C GLY A 182 27.04 -11.57 13.49
N ILE A 183 26.36 -11.12 12.42
CA ILE A 183 24.95 -11.44 12.19
C ILE A 183 24.82 -12.73 11.39
N ASN A 184 24.12 -13.71 11.93
CA ASN A 184 23.90 -14.99 11.26
C ASN A 184 22.42 -15.15 10.89
N VAL A 185 22.12 -15.29 9.61
CA VAL A 185 20.78 -15.68 9.17
C VAL A 185 20.62 -17.19 9.33
N VAL A 186 20.05 -17.62 10.46
CA VAL A 186 19.92 -19.04 10.83
C VAL A 186 18.62 -19.68 10.34
N GLY A 187 17.69 -18.90 9.79
CA GLY A 187 16.45 -19.38 9.19
C GLY A 187 15.88 -18.37 8.21
N GLU A 188 15.29 -18.87 7.13
CA GLU A 188 14.59 -18.07 6.14
C GLU A 188 13.27 -18.76 5.77
N ALA A 189 12.18 -17.99 5.74
CA ALA A 189 10.84 -18.48 5.43
C ALA A 189 10.09 -17.50 4.52
N VAL A 190 9.16 -18.03 3.73
CA VAL A 190 8.32 -17.23 2.83
C VAL A 190 6.97 -17.00 3.48
N GLY A 191 6.74 -15.80 4.01
CA GLY A 191 5.53 -15.42 4.75
C GLY A 191 4.37 -14.97 3.87
N MET A 192 4.60 -14.76 2.56
CA MET A 192 3.57 -14.37 1.58
C MET A 192 2.78 -13.11 1.98
N TRP A 193 3.38 -12.21 2.78
CA TRP A 193 2.72 -11.06 3.41
C TRP A 193 1.43 -11.41 4.16
N SER A 194 1.34 -12.63 4.68
CA SER A 194 0.18 -13.15 5.41
C SER A 194 0.58 -13.52 6.84
N GLN A 195 -0.12 -12.97 7.82
CA GLN A 195 0.10 -13.29 9.25
C GLN A 195 -0.06 -14.79 9.53
N ALA A 196 -1.07 -15.42 8.92
CA ALA A 196 -1.33 -16.85 9.09
C ALA A 196 -0.22 -17.72 8.46
N VAL A 197 0.28 -17.32 7.27
CA VAL A 197 1.39 -18.03 6.62
C VAL A 197 2.67 -17.81 7.42
N ALA A 198 2.98 -16.58 7.82
CA ALA A 198 4.14 -16.26 8.66
C ALA A 198 4.15 -17.11 9.94
N ARG A 199 2.99 -17.22 10.64
CA ARG A 199 2.85 -18.10 11.81
C ARG A 199 3.16 -19.57 11.48
N THR A 200 2.62 -20.06 10.37
CA THR A 200 2.83 -21.44 9.93
C THR A 200 4.30 -21.71 9.62
N GLU A 201 4.94 -20.81 8.92
CA GLU A 201 6.35 -20.95 8.54
C GLU A 201 7.29 -20.79 9.74
N LEU A 202 7.01 -19.82 10.65
CA LEU A 202 7.75 -19.71 11.90
C LEU A 202 7.63 -20.98 12.76
N ASN A 203 6.46 -21.60 12.86
CA ASN A 203 6.32 -22.89 13.55
C ASN A 203 7.24 -23.99 12.98
N LYS A 204 7.49 -23.99 11.67
CA LYS A 204 8.45 -24.96 11.07
C LYS A 204 9.88 -24.62 11.45
N VAL A 205 10.25 -23.34 11.49
CA VAL A 205 11.57 -22.92 11.99
C VAL A 205 11.73 -23.31 13.45
N MET A 206 10.74 -23.03 14.29
CA MET A 206 10.75 -23.33 15.73
C MET A 206 10.60 -24.82 16.06
N ALA A 207 10.27 -25.69 15.10
CA ALA A 207 10.26 -27.13 15.30
C ALA A 207 11.67 -27.73 15.50
N THR A 208 12.72 -27.00 15.17
CA THR A 208 14.12 -27.45 15.22
C THR A 208 15.01 -26.60 16.14
N ARG A 209 14.44 -25.58 16.80
CA ARG A 209 15.15 -24.65 17.71
C ARG A 209 14.20 -24.02 18.70
N ASP A 210 14.74 -23.46 19.77
CA ASP A 210 13.99 -22.69 20.76
C ASP A 210 14.07 -21.17 20.47
N TRP A 211 13.14 -20.38 21.02
CA TRP A 211 13.20 -18.92 20.91
C TRP A 211 14.47 -18.33 21.53
N SER A 212 15.02 -19.00 22.54
CA SER A 212 16.30 -18.63 23.18
C SER A 212 17.54 -18.85 22.30
N ASP A 213 17.38 -19.50 21.15
CA ASP A 213 18.45 -19.67 20.16
C ASP A 213 18.48 -18.53 19.15
N LEU A 214 17.59 -17.54 19.30
CA LEU A 214 17.45 -16.41 18.40
C LEU A 214 17.65 -15.10 19.15
N ASP A 215 18.21 -14.11 18.45
CA ASP A 215 18.44 -12.77 18.96
C ASP A 215 17.51 -11.71 18.29
N GLY A 216 16.99 -12.00 17.09
CA GLY A 216 16.13 -11.06 16.40
C GLY A 216 15.37 -11.62 15.20
N LEU A 217 14.41 -10.82 14.73
CA LEU A 217 13.55 -11.17 13.61
C LEU A 217 13.51 -10.03 12.59
N TRP A 218 13.72 -10.35 11.31
CA TRP A 218 13.43 -9.44 10.20
C TRP A 218 12.29 -10.02 9.37
N MET A 219 11.15 -9.34 9.35
CA MET A 219 9.93 -9.90 8.79
C MET A 219 9.20 -8.85 7.94
N GLN A 220 9.01 -9.11 6.65
CA GLN A 220 8.20 -8.21 5.83
C GLN A 220 6.75 -8.11 6.32
N VAL A 221 6.20 -9.19 6.89
CA VAL A 221 4.93 -9.24 7.63
C VAL A 221 5.06 -10.34 8.70
N GLY A 222 4.49 -10.11 9.89
CA GLY A 222 4.39 -11.16 10.90
C GLY A 222 4.95 -10.83 12.28
N CYS A 223 5.56 -9.66 12.49
CA CYS A 223 6.17 -9.32 13.77
C CYS A 223 5.19 -9.42 14.95
N TYR A 224 3.98 -8.88 14.85
CA TYR A 224 3.03 -8.97 15.96
C TYR A 224 2.56 -10.42 16.22
N THR A 225 2.53 -11.22 15.16
CA THR A 225 2.24 -12.66 15.26
C THR A 225 3.39 -13.40 15.92
N ALA A 226 4.64 -13.08 15.58
CA ALA A 226 5.83 -13.66 16.22
C ALA A 226 5.86 -13.32 17.72
N ASN A 227 5.56 -12.08 18.10
CA ASN A 227 5.43 -11.69 19.51
C ASN A 227 4.35 -12.51 20.24
N ALA A 228 3.17 -12.70 19.61
CA ALA A 228 2.11 -13.53 20.16
C ALA A 228 2.57 -14.99 20.37
N MET A 229 3.34 -15.54 19.43
CA MET A 229 3.90 -16.90 19.56
C MET A 229 4.93 -17.01 20.68
N GLN A 230 5.78 -16.00 20.88
CA GLN A 230 6.73 -15.93 21.99
C GLN A 230 6.00 -15.90 23.34
N LEU A 231 4.97 -15.05 23.49
CA LEU A 231 4.13 -14.99 24.69
C LEU A 231 3.42 -16.33 24.97
N GLU A 232 2.87 -16.99 23.94
CA GLU A 232 2.27 -18.31 24.03
C GLU A 232 3.26 -19.39 24.49
N SER A 233 4.56 -19.22 24.19
CA SER A 233 5.65 -20.09 24.63
C SER A 233 6.12 -19.78 26.05
N GLY A 234 5.55 -18.76 26.72
CA GLY A 234 5.87 -18.37 28.07
C GLY A 234 7.01 -17.36 28.22
N ILE A 235 7.44 -16.74 27.12
CA ILE A 235 8.40 -15.63 27.15
C ILE A 235 7.69 -14.40 27.73
N ALA A 236 8.33 -13.70 28.65
CA ALA A 236 7.78 -12.50 29.24
C ALA A 236 7.82 -11.31 28.23
N PRO A 237 6.92 -10.34 28.33
CA PRO A 237 6.90 -9.19 27.43
C PRO A 237 8.22 -8.43 27.33
N GLU A 238 8.95 -8.30 28.44
CA GLU A 238 10.25 -7.66 28.51
C GLU A 238 11.41 -8.43 27.86
N ASP A 239 11.21 -9.71 27.56
CA ASP A 239 12.19 -10.60 26.95
C ASP A 239 11.87 -10.90 25.46
N LEU A 240 10.89 -10.19 24.87
CA LEU A 240 10.54 -10.35 23.46
C LEU A 240 11.70 -9.94 22.55
N LEU A 241 11.94 -10.74 21.53
CA LEU A 241 12.96 -10.48 20.52
C LEU A 241 12.66 -9.19 19.73
N PRO A 242 13.67 -8.37 19.42
CA PRO A 242 13.51 -7.25 18.51
C PRO A 242 13.03 -7.73 17.14
N CYS A 243 12.00 -7.07 16.62
CA CYS A 243 11.43 -7.41 15.32
C CYS A 243 11.33 -6.19 14.42
N ALA A 244 11.99 -6.27 13.26
CA ALA A 244 11.98 -5.26 12.23
C ALA A 244 11.03 -5.67 11.09
N GLY A 245 10.03 -4.84 10.78
CA GLY A 245 9.05 -5.23 9.77
C GLY A 245 7.99 -4.19 9.43
N GLU A 246 6.81 -4.65 9.04
CA GLU A 246 5.71 -3.83 8.58
C GLU A 246 5.00 -3.05 9.69
N GLY A 247 4.25 -2.01 9.30
CA GLY A 247 3.53 -1.09 10.16
C GLY A 247 2.09 -1.49 10.47
N SER A 248 1.81 -2.79 10.76
CA SER A 248 0.50 -3.23 11.21
C SER A 248 0.10 -2.58 12.54
N ASN A 249 -1.18 -2.29 12.70
CA ASN A 249 -1.70 -1.61 13.89
C ASN A 249 -1.43 -2.40 15.17
N GLY A 250 -1.67 -3.72 15.15
CA GLY A 250 -1.38 -4.59 16.29
C GLY A 250 0.09 -4.61 16.70
N GLY A 251 1.00 -4.55 15.73
CA GLY A 251 2.42 -4.47 16.02
C GLY A 251 2.85 -3.14 16.63
N ARG A 252 2.25 -2.03 16.18
CA ARG A 252 2.50 -0.72 16.77
C ARG A 252 1.87 -0.57 18.16
N ILE A 253 0.69 -1.21 18.41
CA ILE A 253 0.13 -1.30 19.77
C ILE A 253 1.11 -2.01 20.70
N GLN A 254 1.69 -3.13 20.29
CA GLN A 254 2.68 -3.86 21.09
C GLN A 254 3.94 -3.04 21.40
N ALA A 255 4.31 -2.10 20.52
CA ALA A 255 5.46 -1.22 20.71
C ALA A 255 5.22 -0.04 21.66
N LEU A 256 3.95 0.29 21.98
CA LEU A 256 3.62 1.32 22.94
C LEU A 256 4.20 0.98 24.33
N PRO A 257 4.52 2.00 25.16
CA PRO A 257 4.94 1.78 26.54
C PRO A 257 4.00 0.83 27.28
N ALA A 258 4.54 -0.07 28.09
CA ALA A 258 3.76 -1.13 28.76
C ALA A 258 2.67 -0.60 29.71
N ASP A 259 2.80 0.64 30.17
CA ASP A 259 1.83 1.34 31.00
C ASP A 259 0.87 2.24 30.23
N ALA A 260 0.93 2.22 28.88
CA ALA A 260 0.01 2.99 28.06
C ALA A 260 -1.43 2.47 28.15
N GLU A 261 -2.37 3.38 28.38
CA GLU A 261 -3.79 3.06 28.36
C GLU A 261 -4.33 3.08 26.93
N VAL A 262 -4.76 1.91 26.43
CA VAL A 262 -5.30 1.75 25.07
C VAL A 262 -6.66 1.07 25.13
N GLU A 263 -7.70 1.77 24.69
CA GLU A 263 -9.09 1.28 24.75
C GLU A 263 -9.28 0.04 23.85
N GLY A 264 -9.77 -1.04 24.46
CA GLY A 264 -10.03 -2.30 23.77
C GLY A 264 -8.79 -3.18 23.58
N ALA A 265 -7.61 -2.74 24.01
CA ALA A 265 -6.42 -3.57 23.94
C ALA A 265 -6.51 -4.76 24.92
N SER A 266 -6.04 -5.91 24.46
CA SER A 266 -5.94 -7.14 25.28
C SER A 266 -4.82 -8.02 24.77
N PRO A 267 -4.14 -8.80 25.63
CA PRO A 267 -3.13 -9.75 25.17
C PRO A 267 -3.65 -10.70 24.08
N PRO A 268 -2.83 -11.03 23.08
CA PRO A 268 -1.44 -10.63 22.90
C PRO A 268 -1.24 -9.25 22.22
N TYR A 269 -2.32 -8.48 21.95
CA TYR A 269 -2.29 -7.20 21.25
C TYR A 269 -2.55 -6.04 22.22
N ALA A 270 -1.71 -5.96 23.23
CA ALA A 270 -1.70 -4.89 24.23
C ALA A 270 -0.34 -4.16 24.22
N PRO A 271 -0.26 -2.94 24.76
CA PRO A 271 1.02 -2.27 25.01
C PRO A 271 1.94 -3.13 25.86
N MET A 272 3.20 -3.31 25.42
CA MET A 272 4.18 -4.12 26.11
C MET A 272 5.62 -3.69 25.89
N ASN A 273 5.80 -2.54 25.22
CA ASN A 273 7.11 -2.01 24.85
C ASN A 273 7.97 -3.00 24.06
N ALA A 274 7.34 -3.84 23.23
CA ALA A 274 8.05 -4.82 22.40
C ALA A 274 9.04 -4.11 21.48
N PRO A 275 10.34 -4.50 21.46
CA PRO A 275 11.36 -3.83 20.68
C PRO A 275 11.04 -3.91 19.18
N ARG A 276 10.86 -2.75 18.53
CA ARG A 276 10.36 -2.74 17.15
C ARG A 276 10.80 -1.51 16.36
N ILE A 277 11.12 -1.75 15.07
CA ILE A 277 10.96 -0.77 14.00
C ILE A 277 9.88 -1.26 13.05
N SER A 278 9.04 -0.36 12.58
CA SER A 278 8.09 -0.65 11.52
C SER A 278 8.16 0.40 10.41
N TYR A 279 8.03 -0.05 9.16
CA TYR A 279 7.80 0.81 8.02
C TYR A 279 6.36 0.65 7.54
N ALA A 280 5.89 1.60 6.73
CA ALA A 280 4.65 1.44 6.01
C ALA A 280 4.85 1.72 4.53
N SER A 281 4.43 0.76 3.69
CA SER A 281 4.00 1.08 2.34
C SER A 281 2.58 1.61 2.50
N PRO A 282 2.32 2.90 2.15
CA PRO A 282 1.02 3.49 2.46
C PRO A 282 -0.11 2.85 1.64
N PRO A 283 -1.20 2.36 2.26
CA PRO A 283 -2.34 1.79 1.53
C PRO A 283 -3.01 2.76 0.56
N TYR A 284 -2.87 4.08 0.77
CA TYR A 284 -3.40 5.09 -0.14
C TYR A 284 -2.69 5.18 -1.50
N SER A 285 -1.59 4.45 -1.71
CA SER A 285 -0.82 4.48 -2.98
C SER A 285 -1.68 4.19 -4.21
N GLY A 286 -2.61 3.23 -4.11
CA GLY A 286 -3.58 2.93 -5.17
C GLY A 286 -4.58 4.05 -5.42
N ALA A 287 -5.04 4.72 -4.37
CA ALA A 287 -5.93 5.88 -4.48
C ALA A 287 -5.20 7.08 -5.12
N LEU A 288 -3.93 7.30 -4.75
CA LEU A 288 -3.11 8.32 -5.40
C LEU A 288 -2.89 8.00 -6.90
N ALA A 289 -2.68 6.73 -7.24
CA ALA A 289 -2.61 6.30 -8.64
C ALA A 289 -3.92 6.59 -9.41
N LEU A 290 -5.08 6.37 -8.78
CA LEU A 290 -6.37 6.76 -9.36
C LEU A 290 -6.48 8.28 -9.56
N LYS A 291 -6.08 9.08 -8.57
CA LYS A 291 -6.05 10.55 -8.69
C LYS A 291 -5.17 10.99 -9.85
N LEU A 292 -3.96 10.45 -9.94
CA LEU A 292 -3.03 10.74 -11.04
C LEU A 292 -3.59 10.31 -12.41
N ALA A 293 -4.31 9.17 -12.47
CA ALA A 293 -4.97 8.74 -13.69
C ALA A 293 -6.00 9.77 -14.17
N VAL A 294 -6.85 10.26 -13.28
CA VAL A 294 -7.83 11.31 -13.61
C VAL A 294 -7.13 12.60 -13.98
N ASP A 295 -6.08 13.01 -13.27
CA ASP A 295 -5.30 14.21 -13.59
C ASP A 295 -4.69 14.14 -15.01
N ALA A 296 -4.14 12.97 -15.39
CA ALA A 296 -3.58 12.76 -16.73
C ALA A 296 -4.65 12.75 -17.83
N LEU A 297 -5.80 12.10 -17.58
CA LEU A 297 -6.94 12.09 -18.50
C LEU A 297 -7.54 13.49 -18.69
N ASP A 298 -7.44 14.35 -17.67
CA ASP A 298 -7.77 15.80 -17.77
C ASP A 298 -6.70 16.61 -18.53
N GLY A 299 -5.64 15.98 -19.00
CA GLY A 299 -4.56 16.63 -19.76
C GLY A 299 -3.48 17.28 -18.89
N LYS A 300 -3.41 16.97 -17.60
CA LYS A 300 -2.31 17.42 -16.74
C LYS A 300 -1.09 16.52 -16.93
N GLU A 301 0.10 17.09 -16.81
CA GLU A 301 1.33 16.30 -16.76
C GLU A 301 1.45 15.59 -15.41
N ILE A 302 1.75 14.29 -15.44
CA ILE A 302 2.03 13.49 -14.25
C ILE A 302 3.46 12.91 -14.33
N PRO A 303 4.14 12.69 -13.20
CA PRO A 303 5.48 12.11 -13.21
C PRO A 303 5.46 10.64 -13.64
N ASP A 304 6.54 10.20 -14.31
CA ASP A 304 6.73 8.78 -14.64
C ASP A 304 6.88 7.92 -13.38
N HIS A 305 7.45 8.50 -12.32
CA HIS A 305 7.67 7.86 -11.02
C HIS A 305 7.33 8.80 -9.89
N THR A 306 6.39 8.39 -9.02
CA THR A 306 6.01 9.10 -7.80
C THR A 306 6.54 8.31 -6.60
N THR A 307 7.58 8.83 -5.96
CA THR A 307 8.12 8.24 -4.72
C THR A 307 7.36 8.78 -3.52
N LEU A 308 6.70 7.88 -2.80
CA LEU A 308 5.97 8.18 -1.59
C LEU A 308 6.91 8.29 -0.37
N PRO A 309 6.54 9.03 0.68
CA PRO A 309 7.24 9.00 1.94
C PRO A 309 7.34 7.56 2.50
N LEU A 310 8.46 7.28 3.17
CA LEU A 310 8.68 6.04 3.91
C LEU A 310 8.61 6.33 5.41
N PRO A 311 7.44 6.30 6.06
CA PRO A 311 7.34 6.52 7.48
C PRO A 311 7.90 5.33 8.26
N LEU A 312 8.94 5.59 9.04
CA LEU A 312 9.53 4.64 9.99
C LEU A 312 9.05 4.97 11.39
N VAL A 313 8.56 3.96 12.11
CA VAL A 313 8.07 4.10 13.48
C VAL A 313 8.79 3.10 14.38
N THR A 314 9.38 3.61 15.46
CA THR A 314 10.04 2.84 16.51
C THR A 314 9.29 2.99 17.84
N ASN A 315 9.77 2.35 18.92
CA ASN A 315 9.24 2.55 20.26
C ASN A 315 9.27 4.03 20.71
N ASP A 316 10.24 4.82 20.21
CA ASP A 316 10.38 6.24 20.58
C ASP A 316 9.42 7.16 19.81
N THR A 317 8.90 6.71 18.68
CA THR A 317 8.09 7.52 17.75
C THR A 317 6.68 6.98 17.53
N VAL A 318 6.33 5.86 18.19
CA VAL A 318 4.97 5.34 18.16
C VAL A 318 4.04 6.25 18.98
N GLU A 319 2.95 6.74 18.37
CA GLU A 319 2.02 7.68 18.97
C GLU A 319 0.57 7.26 18.72
N LEU A 320 -0.20 7.12 19.81
CA LEU A 320 -1.58 6.63 19.78
C LEU A 320 -2.56 7.72 19.30
N CYS A 321 -3.32 7.42 18.24
CA CYS A 321 -4.45 8.22 17.81
C CYS A 321 -5.65 7.96 18.72
N GLN A 322 -6.27 9.01 19.24
CA GLN A 322 -7.43 8.90 20.12
C GLN A 322 -8.73 8.79 19.34
N THR A 323 -8.86 9.53 18.26
CA THR A 323 -10.04 9.58 17.40
C THR A 323 -9.79 9.04 15.99
N GLY A 324 -8.53 9.00 15.59
CA GLY A 324 -8.12 8.66 14.23
C GLY A 324 -8.51 9.71 13.20
N SER A 325 -8.78 10.96 13.65
CA SER A 325 -9.10 12.05 12.73
C SER A 325 -7.92 12.42 11.83
N TRP A 326 -8.22 13.09 10.72
CA TRP A 326 -7.20 13.55 9.79
C TRP A 326 -6.19 14.49 10.45
N GLU A 327 -6.67 15.39 11.34
CA GLU A 327 -5.83 16.34 12.07
C GLU A 327 -4.90 15.65 13.07
N GLU A 328 -5.37 14.59 13.74
CA GLU A 328 -4.51 13.78 14.62
C GLU A 328 -3.41 13.06 13.84
N GLN A 329 -3.74 12.46 12.69
CA GLN A 329 -2.78 11.80 11.84
C GLN A 329 -1.78 12.81 11.24
N GLN A 330 -2.23 13.99 10.83
CA GLN A 330 -1.37 15.09 10.40
C GLN A 330 -0.42 15.56 11.50
N ALA A 331 -0.87 15.54 12.75
CA ALA A 331 -0.05 15.89 13.91
C ALA A 331 1.01 14.83 14.25
N GLY A 332 0.91 13.61 13.67
CA GLY A 332 1.96 12.57 13.79
C GLY A 332 1.51 11.28 14.44
N CYS A 333 0.28 11.17 14.95
CA CYS A 333 -0.18 9.91 15.52
C CYS A 333 -0.18 8.81 14.43
N ASN A 334 0.17 7.59 14.81
CA ASN A 334 0.50 6.54 13.85
C ASN A 334 0.10 5.13 14.28
N VAL A 335 -0.70 5.00 15.32
CA VAL A 335 -1.35 3.76 15.76
C VAL A 335 -2.74 4.05 16.29
N PHE A 336 -3.71 3.19 15.98
CA PHE A 336 -5.11 3.37 16.33
C PHE A 336 -5.53 2.45 17.48
N GLN A 337 -6.43 2.94 18.34
CA GLN A 337 -7.04 2.10 19.38
C GLN A 337 -7.84 0.94 18.74
N PRO A 338 -7.89 -0.26 19.33
CA PRO A 338 -8.73 -1.37 18.86
C PRO A 338 -10.22 -1.06 18.77
N SER A 339 -10.71 -0.09 19.54
CA SER A 339 -12.07 0.44 19.44
C SER A 339 -12.34 1.16 18.10
N LEU A 340 -11.30 1.69 17.45
CA LEU A 340 -11.35 2.30 16.12
C LEU A 340 -10.99 1.29 15.02
N VAL A 341 -9.93 0.51 15.23
CA VAL A 341 -9.39 -0.47 14.28
C VAL A 341 -9.25 -1.81 14.99
N SER A 342 -10.31 -2.62 14.94
CA SER A 342 -10.39 -3.89 15.68
C SER A 342 -9.50 -5.00 15.12
N ASN A 343 -9.15 -4.96 13.84
CA ASN A 343 -8.26 -5.95 13.23
C ASN A 343 -6.79 -5.52 13.41
N PRO A 344 -5.97 -6.28 14.16
CA PRO A 344 -4.57 -5.93 14.40
C PRO A 344 -3.70 -5.96 13.12
N GLY A 345 -4.16 -6.63 12.06
CA GLY A 345 -3.45 -6.72 10.79
C GLY A 345 -3.53 -5.46 9.93
N TRP A 346 -4.47 -4.55 10.20
CA TRP A 346 -4.62 -3.32 9.45
C TRP A 346 -3.40 -2.40 9.60
N PHE A 347 -3.12 -1.63 8.54
CA PHE A 347 -1.98 -0.73 8.51
C PHE A 347 -2.36 0.66 9.00
N ALA A 348 -1.53 1.25 9.83
CA ALA A 348 -1.83 2.52 10.48
C ALA A 348 -1.35 3.77 9.70
N SER A 349 -0.66 3.60 8.57
CA SER A 349 -0.15 4.73 7.78
C SER A 349 -1.07 5.02 6.58
N ILE A 350 -2.26 5.54 6.87
CA ILE A 350 -3.31 5.84 5.87
C ILE A 350 -3.40 7.32 5.51
N PHE A 351 -2.73 8.20 6.24
CA PHE A 351 -2.76 9.65 6.04
C PHE A 351 -2.00 10.08 4.78
N SER A 352 -2.62 10.99 4.01
CA SER A 352 -1.98 11.67 2.89
C SER A 352 -2.50 13.11 2.77
N GLU A 353 -1.60 14.09 2.68
CA GLU A 353 -1.98 15.49 2.40
C GLU A 353 -2.60 15.66 1.02
N GLU A 354 -2.26 14.79 0.06
CA GLU A 354 -2.81 14.84 -1.30
C GLU A 354 -4.21 14.25 -1.42
N LEU A 355 -4.66 13.52 -0.39
CA LEU A 355 -5.94 12.81 -0.36
C LEU A 355 -6.68 13.06 0.96
N PRO A 356 -6.96 14.35 1.31
CA PRO A 356 -7.53 14.71 2.61
C PRO A 356 -8.96 14.17 2.83
N GLN A 357 -9.63 13.71 1.77
CA GLN A 357 -10.95 13.09 1.82
C GLN A 357 -10.91 11.59 2.19
N LEU A 358 -9.72 11.00 2.38
CA LEU A 358 -9.57 9.61 2.74
C LEU A 358 -9.06 9.49 4.18
N GLY A 359 -9.79 8.78 5.02
CA GLY A 359 -9.46 8.51 6.42
C GLY A 359 -9.79 7.07 6.80
N LEU A 360 -10.26 6.87 8.03
CA LEU A 360 -10.57 5.55 8.57
C LEU A 360 -11.71 4.83 7.82
N ASN A 361 -12.80 5.53 7.47
CA ASN A 361 -13.88 4.91 6.69
C ASN A 361 -13.38 4.46 5.32
N ALA A 362 -12.57 5.29 4.67
CA ALA A 362 -11.98 4.94 3.39
C ALA A 362 -11.16 3.65 3.50
N ALA A 363 -10.28 3.56 4.48
CA ALA A 363 -9.42 2.39 4.69
C ALA A 363 -10.23 1.15 5.09
N LEU A 364 -11.12 1.26 6.10
CA LEU A 364 -11.78 0.11 6.71
C LEU A 364 -12.92 -0.46 5.87
N VAL A 365 -13.70 0.41 5.20
CA VAL A 365 -14.96 -0.03 4.54
C VAL A 365 -15.09 0.42 3.10
N GLY A 366 -14.15 1.19 2.55
CA GLY A 366 -14.16 1.64 1.16
C GLY A 366 -15.25 2.66 0.87
N GLN A 367 -15.58 3.51 1.84
CA GLN A 367 -16.54 4.59 1.72
C GLN A 367 -15.85 5.93 1.99
N PRO A 368 -16.27 7.02 1.31
CA PRO A 368 -15.77 8.35 1.62
C PRO A 368 -16.02 8.72 3.08
N GLU A 369 -15.20 9.62 3.60
CA GLU A 369 -15.49 10.25 4.89
C GLU A 369 -16.76 11.11 4.79
N ASN A 370 -17.54 11.19 5.87
CA ASN A 370 -18.80 11.93 5.91
C ASN A 370 -18.57 13.43 6.21
#